data_970617192a2c590b6689e4bd246e419a
#
_entry.id   970617192a2c590b6689e4bd246e419a
#
_cell.length_a   1.000
_cell.length_b   1.000
_cell.length_c   1.000
_cell.angle_alpha   90.00
_cell.angle_beta   90.00
_cell.angle_gamma   90.00
#
_symmetry.space_group_name_H-M   'P 1'
#
loop_
_entity.id
_entity.type
_entity.pdbx_description
1 polymer ?
#
loop_
_entity_poly.entity_id
_entity_poly.type
_entity_poly.pdbx_seq_one_letter_code
_entity_poly.pdbx_strand_id
1 'polypeptide(L)'
;MITTRRIYMPLATYPEAAADEAVLAAAGFALTLGGALEVTTFSVDIPRVPSPLASLLIDIPGLVQAAEDKSKSECARLQSLIGGLGAPPAVNCMSREILLSGILDAAAAEARYYDLAVLPWSREEASAQHLIEAVVFGSGRPAILVPSSARPVARLDHIAIAWDASRVAARALGDALPLLAEGGRVTVLTVRDEKPLAGAALASLLASSLEKRGVKAHPFEIALGERTIAEALQEQALVEGAQMLAMGGFGHSRIRDFVLGGATTGVFAELRLPVLLSH
;
A
#
# COMPACT_ATOMS: atom_id res chain seq x y z
N MET A 1 -13.95 -25.30 -0.73
CA MET A 1 -14.60 -24.02 -0.39
C MET A 1 -13.68 -22.92 -0.87
N ILE A 2 -14.10 -22.08 -1.80
CA ILE A 2 -13.37 -20.87 -2.18
C ILE A 2 -13.68 -19.87 -1.07
N THR A 3 -12.71 -19.62 -0.20
CA THR A 3 -12.82 -18.56 0.82
C THR A 3 -12.78 -17.21 0.13
N THR A 4 -13.78 -16.38 0.34
CA THR A 4 -13.80 -15.00 -0.18
C THR A 4 -12.65 -14.23 0.46
N ARG A 5 -11.76 -13.63 -0.35
CA ARG A 5 -10.66 -12.79 0.13
C ARG A 5 -11.20 -11.60 0.90
N ARG A 6 -10.60 -11.30 2.05
CA ARG A 6 -10.94 -10.14 2.86
C ARG A 6 -9.84 -9.10 2.74
N ILE A 7 -10.20 -7.94 2.22
CA ILE A 7 -9.29 -6.82 1.95
C ILE A 7 -9.59 -5.72 2.95
N TYR A 8 -8.55 -5.18 3.59
CA TYR A 8 -8.67 -4.15 4.59
C TYR A 8 -8.18 -2.81 4.07
N MET A 9 -8.95 -1.74 4.34
CA MET A 9 -8.56 -0.37 4.01
C MET A 9 -8.76 0.55 5.22
N PRO A 10 -7.72 0.80 6.02
CA PRO A 10 -7.75 1.78 7.09
C PRO A 10 -7.61 3.20 6.54
N LEU A 11 -8.42 4.12 7.04
CA LEU A 11 -8.39 5.53 6.66
C LEU A 11 -8.36 6.40 7.93
N ALA A 12 -7.26 7.12 8.15
CA ALA A 12 -7.19 8.16 9.16
C ALA A 12 -7.83 9.45 8.63
N THR A 13 -8.48 10.21 9.51
CA THR A 13 -9.15 11.46 9.15
C THR A 13 -8.55 12.69 9.81
N TYR A 14 -7.47 12.51 10.56
CA TYR A 14 -6.75 13.57 11.24
C TYR A 14 -5.22 13.39 11.09
N PRO A 15 -4.43 14.45 10.91
CA PRO A 15 -4.85 15.87 10.81
C PRO A 15 -5.59 16.20 9.51
N GLU A 16 -5.42 15.38 8.47
CA GLU A 16 -6.08 15.50 7.17
C GLU A 16 -6.52 14.11 6.71
N ALA A 17 -7.70 14.05 6.08
CA ALA A 17 -8.20 12.83 5.47
C ALA A 17 -7.57 12.66 4.08
N ALA A 18 -7.46 11.40 3.64
CA ALA A 18 -6.99 11.10 2.29
C ALA A 18 -7.90 11.73 1.21
N ALA A 19 -7.27 12.18 0.13
CA ALA A 19 -7.96 12.78 -1.03
C ALA A 19 -8.93 11.78 -1.67
N ASP A 20 -10.06 12.28 -2.16
CA ASP A 20 -11.14 11.45 -2.73
C ASP A 20 -10.63 10.59 -3.89
N GLU A 21 -9.80 11.15 -4.76
CA GLU A 21 -9.24 10.44 -5.91
C GLU A 21 -8.34 9.28 -5.48
N ALA A 22 -7.55 9.45 -4.43
CA ALA A 22 -6.68 8.40 -3.91
C ALA A 22 -7.50 7.28 -3.25
N VAL A 23 -8.53 7.63 -2.48
CA VAL A 23 -9.44 6.67 -1.84
C VAL A 23 -10.21 5.88 -2.90
N LEU A 24 -10.77 6.55 -3.91
CA LEU A 24 -11.51 5.90 -5.00
C LEU A 24 -10.60 5.00 -5.85
N ALA A 25 -9.37 5.42 -6.15
CA ALA A 25 -8.40 4.60 -6.86
C ALA A 25 -8.04 3.34 -6.06
N ALA A 26 -7.79 3.48 -4.76
CA ALA A 26 -7.46 2.36 -3.88
C ALA A 26 -8.64 1.37 -3.73
N ALA A 27 -9.85 1.89 -3.48
CA ALA A 27 -11.04 1.07 -3.36
C ALA A 27 -11.39 0.38 -4.68
N GLY A 28 -11.32 1.10 -5.81
CA GLY A 28 -11.52 0.53 -7.15
C GLY A 28 -10.51 -0.58 -7.44
N PHE A 29 -9.22 -0.38 -7.12
CA PHE A 29 -8.21 -1.42 -7.28
C PHE A 29 -8.48 -2.63 -6.38
N ALA A 30 -8.86 -2.41 -5.11
CA ALA A 30 -9.20 -3.50 -4.19
C ALA A 30 -10.33 -4.38 -4.73
N LEU A 31 -11.37 -3.76 -5.31
CA LEU A 31 -12.50 -4.50 -5.88
C LEU A 31 -12.10 -5.37 -7.08
N THR A 32 -11.07 -4.98 -7.86
CA THR A 32 -10.57 -5.80 -8.98
C THR A 32 -9.86 -7.07 -8.53
N LEU A 33 -9.38 -7.10 -7.28
CA LEU A 33 -8.72 -8.29 -6.72
C LEU A 33 -9.70 -9.41 -6.35
N GLY A 34 -11.00 -9.11 -6.37
CA GLY A 34 -12.06 -10.01 -5.95
C GLY A 34 -12.08 -10.21 -4.43
N GLY A 35 -13.24 -10.23 -3.84
CA GLY A 35 -13.40 -10.41 -2.40
C GLY A 35 -14.25 -9.32 -1.77
N ALA A 36 -14.20 -9.22 -0.44
CA ALA A 36 -14.88 -8.20 0.35
C ALA A 36 -13.89 -7.11 0.78
N LEU A 37 -14.20 -5.87 0.49
CA LEU A 37 -13.47 -4.70 0.97
C LEU A 37 -14.08 -4.22 2.29
N GLU A 38 -13.28 -4.23 3.34
CA GLU A 38 -13.67 -3.75 4.66
C GLU A 38 -12.86 -2.49 4.98
N VAL A 39 -13.57 -1.38 5.16
CA VAL A 39 -12.99 -0.05 5.38
C VAL A 39 -13.26 0.37 6.81
N THR A 40 -12.19 0.72 7.53
CA THR A 40 -12.29 1.35 8.84
C THR A 40 -11.84 2.79 8.75
N THR A 41 -12.74 3.74 9.00
CA THR A 41 -12.41 5.16 9.16
C THR A 41 -12.16 5.45 10.63
N PHE A 42 -11.02 6.08 10.94
CA PHE A 42 -10.63 6.43 12.30
C PHE A 42 -10.88 7.91 12.56
N SER A 43 -11.81 8.21 13.48
CA SER A 43 -11.94 9.54 14.07
C SER A 43 -11.08 9.66 15.32
N VAL A 44 -10.63 10.87 15.61
CA VAL A 44 -9.74 11.13 16.75
C VAL A 44 -10.53 11.52 17.99
N ASP A 45 -10.04 11.03 19.14
CA ASP A 45 -10.27 11.58 20.46
C ASP A 45 -8.96 12.23 20.91
N ILE A 46 -8.98 13.54 21.17
CA ILE A 46 -7.80 14.33 21.54
C ILE A 46 -7.82 14.56 23.04
N PRO A 47 -6.83 14.04 23.80
CA PRO A 47 -6.79 14.20 25.24
C PRO A 47 -6.77 15.68 25.67
N ARG A 48 -7.68 16.05 26.54
CA ARG A 48 -7.76 17.40 27.10
C ARG A 48 -6.75 17.55 28.24
N VAL A 49 -5.61 18.22 27.97
CA VAL A 49 -4.59 18.48 28.96
C VAL A 49 -4.90 19.87 29.61
N PRO A 50 -5.17 19.93 30.93
CA PRO A 50 -5.38 21.19 31.59
C PRO A 50 -4.10 22.07 31.56
N SER A 51 -4.17 23.23 30.94
CA SER A 51 -3.08 24.19 30.90
C SER A 51 -3.58 25.57 31.36
N PRO A 52 -3.43 25.92 32.63
CA PRO A 52 -3.98 27.16 33.21
C PRO A 52 -3.48 28.45 32.52
N LEU A 53 -2.25 28.44 31.97
CA LEU A 53 -1.66 29.61 31.33
C LEU A 53 -2.04 29.75 29.86
N ALA A 54 -2.22 28.65 29.14
CA ALA A 54 -2.58 28.68 27.73
C ALA A 54 -4.05 29.08 27.51
N SER A 55 -4.95 28.76 28.43
CA SER A 55 -6.38 29.12 28.37
C SER A 55 -6.67 30.62 28.43
N LEU A 56 -5.69 31.44 28.80
CA LEU A 56 -5.82 32.91 28.83
C LEU A 56 -5.62 33.55 27.45
N LEU A 57 -5.00 32.86 26.51
CA LEU A 57 -4.61 33.39 25.19
C LEU A 57 -5.25 32.67 24.03
N ILE A 58 -5.61 31.38 24.19
CA ILE A 58 -6.10 30.52 23.12
C ILE A 58 -7.21 29.63 23.68
N ASP A 59 -8.34 29.54 22.97
CA ASP A 59 -9.43 28.60 23.27
C ASP A 59 -9.04 27.17 22.84
N ILE A 60 -8.16 26.53 23.63
CA ILE A 60 -7.71 25.16 23.38
C ILE A 60 -8.90 24.15 23.34
N PRO A 61 -9.86 24.21 24.30
CA PRO A 61 -11.02 23.32 24.25
C PRO A 61 -11.84 23.45 22.96
N GLY A 62 -12.06 24.66 22.48
CA GLY A 62 -12.77 24.92 21.23
C GLY A 62 -12.02 24.38 20.00
N LEU A 63 -10.69 24.51 19.96
CA LEU A 63 -9.86 23.96 18.88
C LEU A 63 -9.87 22.43 18.87
N VAL A 64 -9.78 21.80 20.04
CA VAL A 64 -9.87 20.34 20.17
C VAL A 64 -11.24 19.86 19.68
N GLN A 65 -12.33 20.45 20.14
CA GLN A 65 -13.68 20.09 19.73
C GLN A 65 -13.85 20.24 18.20
N ALA A 66 -13.40 21.35 17.62
CA ALA A 66 -13.47 21.57 16.19
C ALA A 66 -12.68 20.52 15.39
N ALA A 67 -11.50 20.09 15.88
CA ALA A 67 -10.71 19.04 15.26
C ALA A 67 -11.41 17.66 15.32
N GLU A 68 -12.00 17.31 16.45
CA GLU A 68 -12.77 16.08 16.63
C GLU A 68 -14.01 16.06 15.74
N ASP A 69 -14.78 17.16 15.69
CA ASP A 69 -15.97 17.30 14.84
C ASP A 69 -15.61 17.22 13.36
N LYS A 70 -14.51 17.86 12.94
CA LYS A 70 -13.98 17.74 11.57
C LYS A 70 -13.64 16.31 11.27
N SER A 71 -12.91 15.63 12.14
CA SER A 71 -12.51 14.23 11.96
C SER A 71 -13.72 13.29 11.81
N LYS A 72 -14.76 13.49 12.63
CA LYS A 72 -16.02 12.72 12.51
C LYS A 72 -16.77 13.00 11.20
N SER A 73 -16.81 14.26 10.76
CA SER A 73 -17.43 14.61 9.50
C SER A 73 -16.70 14.00 8.30
N GLU A 74 -15.36 13.95 8.34
CA GLU A 74 -14.54 13.30 7.34
C GLU A 74 -14.77 11.78 7.30
N CYS A 75 -14.95 11.12 8.46
CA CYS A 75 -15.35 9.71 8.49
C CYS A 75 -16.66 9.48 7.72
N ALA A 76 -17.69 10.29 8.01
CA ALA A 76 -18.99 10.17 7.33
C ALA A 76 -18.88 10.44 5.82
N ARG A 77 -18.07 11.44 5.43
CA ARG A 77 -17.82 11.78 4.03
C ARG A 77 -17.18 10.62 3.28
N LEU A 78 -16.09 10.05 3.82
CA LEU A 78 -15.37 8.92 3.23
C LEU A 78 -16.23 7.65 3.13
N GLN A 79 -17.04 7.37 4.16
CA GLN A 79 -17.97 6.24 4.11
C GLN A 79 -19.04 6.41 3.02
N SER A 80 -19.56 7.63 2.85
CA SER A 80 -20.51 7.93 1.78
C SER A 80 -19.87 7.78 0.40
N LEU A 81 -18.63 8.27 0.24
CA LEU A 81 -17.86 8.17 -1.00
C LEU A 81 -17.66 6.71 -1.43
N ILE A 82 -17.18 5.89 -0.50
CA ILE A 82 -16.86 4.48 -0.76
C ILE A 82 -18.13 3.64 -0.89
N GLY A 83 -19.18 3.96 -0.13
CA GLY A 83 -20.46 3.29 -0.21
C GLY A 83 -21.13 3.39 -1.59
N GLY A 84 -20.77 4.41 -2.37
CA GLY A 84 -21.18 4.56 -3.77
C GLY A 84 -20.54 3.56 -4.75
N LEU A 85 -19.45 2.87 -4.35
CA LEU A 85 -18.72 1.94 -5.23
C LEU A 85 -19.31 0.52 -5.24
N GLY A 86 -20.09 0.14 -4.25
CA GLY A 86 -20.67 -1.21 -4.19
C GLY A 86 -21.55 -1.41 -2.96
N ALA A 87 -22.45 -2.39 -3.06
CA ALA A 87 -23.31 -2.78 -1.95
C ALA A 87 -22.68 -3.92 -1.11
N PRO A 88 -23.04 -4.07 0.18
CA PRO A 88 -22.64 -5.24 0.95
C PRO A 88 -23.09 -6.56 0.28
N PRO A 89 -22.29 -7.64 0.35
CA PRO A 89 -21.08 -7.80 1.16
C PRO A 89 -19.78 -7.37 0.47
N ALA A 90 -19.82 -6.80 -0.74
CA ALA A 90 -18.62 -6.45 -1.48
C ALA A 90 -17.84 -5.29 -0.83
N VAL A 91 -18.56 -4.32 -0.27
CA VAL A 91 -17.98 -3.18 0.46
C VAL A 91 -18.69 -3.01 1.80
N ASN A 92 -17.92 -2.98 2.87
CA ASN A 92 -18.41 -2.72 4.22
C ASN A 92 -17.59 -1.60 4.86
N CYS A 93 -18.25 -0.59 5.45
CA CYS A 93 -17.60 0.55 6.08
C CYS A 93 -17.99 0.62 7.57
N MET A 94 -17.00 0.84 8.42
CA MET A 94 -17.19 1.13 9.83
C MET A 94 -16.39 2.36 10.26
N SER A 95 -16.82 3.00 11.35
CA SER A 95 -16.09 4.09 11.98
C SER A 95 -15.64 3.69 13.38
N ARG A 96 -14.46 4.12 13.79
CA ARG A 96 -13.92 3.92 15.13
C ARG A 96 -13.35 5.22 15.67
N GLU A 97 -13.81 5.62 16.85
CA GLU A 97 -13.21 6.72 17.59
C GLU A 97 -12.07 6.19 18.46
N ILE A 98 -10.87 6.73 18.28
CA ILE A 98 -9.66 6.26 18.97
C ILE A 98 -8.82 7.47 19.40
N LEU A 99 -8.13 7.36 20.53
CA LEU A 99 -7.12 8.33 20.93
C LEU A 99 -6.14 8.57 19.80
N LEU A 100 -5.81 9.82 19.52
CA LEU A 100 -4.92 10.22 18.42
C LEU A 100 -3.62 9.39 18.37
N SER A 101 -3.00 9.12 19.52
CA SER A 101 -1.78 8.31 19.62
C SER A 101 -1.97 6.83 19.31
N GLY A 102 -3.19 6.32 19.24
CA GLY A 102 -3.49 4.89 19.07
C GLY A 102 -3.92 4.48 17.65
N ILE A 103 -4.12 5.42 16.73
CA ILE A 103 -4.68 5.12 15.40
C ILE A 103 -3.76 4.17 14.61
N LEU A 104 -2.46 4.42 14.61
CA LEU A 104 -1.48 3.64 13.85
C LEU A 104 -1.42 2.19 14.35
N ASP A 105 -1.38 2.01 15.67
CA ASP A 105 -1.36 0.68 16.29
C ASP A 105 -2.67 -0.06 16.06
N ALA A 106 -3.81 0.63 16.13
CA ALA A 106 -5.12 0.03 15.88
C ALA A 106 -5.25 -0.45 14.43
N ALA A 107 -4.86 0.37 13.46
CA ALA A 107 -4.89 0.02 12.05
C ALA A 107 -3.99 -1.20 11.74
N ALA A 108 -2.77 -1.21 12.28
CA ALA A 108 -1.85 -2.34 12.13
C ALA A 108 -2.39 -3.63 12.79
N ALA A 109 -2.99 -3.50 13.98
CA ALA A 109 -3.56 -4.65 14.70
C ALA A 109 -4.79 -5.21 13.98
N GLU A 110 -5.68 -4.35 13.45
CA GLU A 110 -6.83 -4.78 12.67
C GLU A 110 -6.42 -5.47 11.37
N ALA A 111 -5.43 -4.96 10.66
CA ALA A 111 -4.96 -5.54 9.40
C ALA A 111 -4.56 -7.03 9.53
N ARG A 112 -4.19 -7.50 10.73
CA ARG A 112 -3.84 -8.91 11.00
C ARG A 112 -4.97 -9.90 10.73
N TYR A 113 -6.21 -9.45 10.80
CA TYR A 113 -7.41 -10.29 10.60
C TYR A 113 -7.84 -10.38 9.14
N TYR A 114 -7.10 -9.78 8.21
CA TYR A 114 -7.39 -9.74 6.79
C TYR A 114 -6.31 -10.43 5.97
N ASP A 115 -6.60 -10.72 4.72
CA ASP A 115 -5.64 -11.37 3.82
C ASP A 115 -4.57 -10.38 3.33
N LEU A 116 -4.97 -9.14 3.10
CA LEU A 116 -4.11 -8.04 2.70
C LEU A 116 -4.74 -6.69 3.05
N ALA A 117 -3.90 -5.65 3.09
CA ALA A 117 -4.35 -4.27 3.17
C ALA A 117 -4.19 -3.57 1.82
N VAL A 118 -5.10 -2.63 1.51
CA VAL A 118 -4.98 -1.70 0.38
C VAL A 118 -5.02 -0.29 0.94
N LEU A 119 -4.03 0.51 0.59
CA LEU A 119 -3.81 1.82 1.17
C LEU A 119 -3.77 2.87 0.07
N PRO A 120 -4.61 3.91 0.14
CA PRO A 120 -4.49 5.04 -0.75
C PRO A 120 -3.14 5.74 -0.52
N TRP A 121 -2.52 6.15 -1.61
CA TRP A 121 -1.27 6.89 -1.55
C TRP A 121 -1.38 8.20 -2.32
N SER A 122 -0.96 9.28 -1.66
CA SER A 122 -0.81 10.61 -2.23
C SER A 122 0.53 11.20 -1.77
N ARG A 123 1.20 11.90 -2.68
CA ARG A 123 2.48 12.56 -2.39
C ARG A 123 2.36 13.63 -1.32
N GLU A 124 1.20 14.25 -1.23
CA GLU A 124 0.99 15.48 -0.45
C GLU A 124 0.64 15.21 1.02
N GLU A 125 0.37 13.93 1.37
CA GLU A 125 -0.15 13.55 2.68
C GLU A 125 0.90 12.84 3.54
N ALA A 126 1.67 13.59 4.34
CA ALA A 126 2.63 13.02 5.28
C ALA A 126 1.98 12.10 6.34
N SER A 127 0.73 12.35 6.71
CA SER A 127 -0.04 11.51 7.65
C SER A 127 -0.35 10.12 7.08
N ALA A 128 -0.60 10.02 5.78
CA ALA A 128 -0.81 8.75 5.10
C ALA A 128 0.44 7.87 5.15
N GLN A 129 1.63 8.46 5.06
CA GLN A 129 2.88 7.72 5.14
C GLN A 129 3.03 6.97 6.45
N HIS A 130 2.77 7.59 7.60
CA HIS A 130 2.87 6.93 8.91
C HIS A 130 1.88 5.77 9.04
N LEU A 131 0.65 5.93 8.52
CA LEU A 131 -0.34 4.85 8.50
C LEU A 131 0.13 3.68 7.64
N ILE A 132 0.66 3.96 6.45
CA ILE A 132 1.23 2.96 5.55
C ILE A 132 2.36 2.20 6.25
N GLU A 133 3.31 2.89 6.85
CA GLU A 133 4.42 2.30 7.58
C GLU A 133 3.94 1.40 8.72
N ALA A 134 2.99 1.89 9.52
CA ALA A 134 2.42 1.12 10.62
C ALA A 134 1.78 -0.19 10.14
N VAL A 135 1.01 -0.13 9.05
CA VAL A 135 0.35 -1.33 8.50
C VAL A 135 1.35 -2.28 7.86
N VAL A 136 2.27 -1.78 7.02
CA VAL A 136 3.28 -2.62 6.33
C VAL A 136 4.16 -3.36 7.34
N PHE A 137 4.63 -2.67 8.39
CA PHE A 137 5.59 -3.26 9.34
C PHE A 137 4.95 -3.88 10.57
N GLY A 138 3.77 -3.39 10.98
CA GLY A 138 3.11 -3.82 12.21
C GLY A 138 2.07 -4.92 12.01
N SER A 139 1.56 -5.14 10.79
CA SER A 139 0.47 -6.11 10.57
C SER A 139 0.95 -7.55 10.30
N GLY A 140 2.12 -7.73 9.66
CA GLY A 140 2.57 -9.03 9.14
C GLY A 140 1.73 -9.52 7.94
N ARG A 141 0.98 -8.62 7.30
CA ARG A 141 0.19 -8.89 6.09
C ARG A 141 0.74 -8.08 4.92
N PRO A 142 0.61 -8.57 3.67
CA PRO A 142 0.96 -7.78 2.51
C PRO A 142 0.11 -6.52 2.44
N ALA A 143 0.70 -5.42 2.00
CA ALA A 143 0.00 -4.17 1.79
C ALA A 143 0.21 -3.66 0.36
N ILE A 144 -0.86 -3.22 -0.30
CA ILE A 144 -0.80 -2.63 -1.64
C ILE A 144 -1.01 -1.13 -1.50
N LEU A 145 -0.02 -0.36 -1.91
CA LEU A 145 -0.10 1.09 -2.02
C LEU A 145 -0.63 1.44 -3.40
N VAL A 146 -1.70 2.24 -3.46
CA VAL A 146 -2.34 2.60 -4.72
C VAL A 146 -2.27 4.11 -4.91
N PRO A 147 -1.51 4.61 -5.89
CA PRO A 147 -1.47 6.05 -6.18
C PRO A 147 -2.79 6.52 -6.78
N SER A 148 -3.14 7.78 -6.57
CA SER A 148 -4.33 8.41 -7.18
C SER A 148 -4.30 8.37 -8.70
N SER A 149 -3.10 8.35 -9.30
CA SER A 149 -2.88 8.21 -10.74
C SER A 149 -3.01 6.78 -11.28
N ALA A 150 -3.30 5.79 -10.43
CA ALA A 150 -3.43 4.40 -10.85
C ALA A 150 -4.54 4.25 -11.89
N ARG A 151 -4.22 3.59 -13.00
CA ARG A 151 -5.22 3.32 -14.03
C ARG A 151 -6.22 2.29 -13.55
N PRO A 152 -7.53 2.52 -13.73
CA PRO A 152 -8.53 1.50 -13.46
C PRO A 152 -8.27 0.25 -14.30
N VAL A 153 -8.32 -0.91 -13.66
CA VAL A 153 -8.18 -2.21 -14.33
C VAL A 153 -9.40 -3.07 -14.01
N ALA A 154 -9.87 -3.84 -14.96
CA ALA A 154 -11.00 -4.74 -14.75
C ALA A 154 -10.57 -6.00 -13.99
N ARG A 155 -9.30 -6.38 -14.15
CA ARG A 155 -8.72 -7.61 -13.64
C ARG A 155 -7.19 -7.49 -13.60
N LEU A 156 -6.53 -8.12 -12.64
CA LEU A 156 -5.08 -8.11 -12.51
C LEU A 156 -4.45 -9.22 -13.37
N ASP A 157 -4.15 -8.89 -14.64
CA ASP A 157 -3.62 -9.83 -15.63
C ASP A 157 -2.11 -9.82 -15.74
N HIS A 158 -1.43 -8.79 -15.22
CA HIS A 158 0.01 -8.65 -15.34
C HIS A 158 0.62 -8.05 -14.09
N ILE A 159 1.50 -8.81 -13.44
CA ILE A 159 2.26 -8.39 -12.26
C ILE A 159 3.75 -8.36 -12.60
N ALA A 160 4.43 -7.27 -12.26
CA ALA A 160 5.89 -7.23 -12.21
C ALA A 160 6.37 -7.65 -10.81
N ILE A 161 7.40 -8.50 -10.74
CA ILE A 161 8.01 -8.95 -9.49
C ILE A 161 9.44 -8.43 -9.43
N ALA A 162 9.76 -7.57 -8.45
CA ALA A 162 11.14 -7.18 -8.15
C ALA A 162 11.85 -8.35 -7.48
N TRP A 163 12.90 -8.87 -8.12
CA TRP A 163 13.55 -10.10 -7.69
C TRP A 163 15.05 -9.95 -7.50
N ASP A 164 15.50 -10.15 -6.28
CA ASP A 164 16.91 -10.18 -5.86
C ASP A 164 17.29 -11.50 -5.16
N ALA A 165 16.41 -12.50 -5.22
CA ALA A 165 16.52 -13.79 -4.52
C ALA A 165 16.54 -13.69 -2.98
N SER A 166 16.16 -12.55 -2.40
CA SER A 166 16.02 -12.41 -0.94
C SER A 166 14.77 -13.11 -0.40
N ARG A 167 14.75 -13.32 0.92
CA ARG A 167 13.59 -13.90 1.62
C ARG A 167 12.33 -13.04 1.47
N VAL A 168 12.50 -11.72 1.53
CA VAL A 168 11.36 -10.78 1.41
C VAL A 168 10.84 -10.70 -0.02
N ALA A 169 11.70 -10.82 -1.05
CA ALA A 169 11.27 -10.93 -2.43
C ALA A 169 10.50 -12.26 -2.67
N ALA A 170 10.96 -13.36 -2.09
CA ALA A 170 10.25 -14.64 -2.12
C ALA A 170 8.89 -14.56 -1.41
N ARG A 171 8.79 -13.83 -0.29
CA ARG A 171 7.53 -13.58 0.40
C ARG A 171 6.59 -12.76 -0.49
N ALA A 172 7.07 -11.65 -1.07
CA ALA A 172 6.27 -10.80 -1.94
C ALA A 172 5.74 -11.56 -3.18
N LEU A 173 6.56 -12.43 -3.77
CA LEU A 173 6.12 -13.35 -4.83
C LEU A 173 4.96 -14.23 -4.35
N GLY A 174 5.11 -14.86 -3.16
CA GLY A 174 4.07 -15.73 -2.60
C GLY A 174 2.76 -15.01 -2.33
N ASP A 175 2.83 -13.77 -1.87
CA ASP A 175 1.67 -12.93 -1.58
C ASP A 175 1.02 -12.33 -2.84
N ALA A 176 1.81 -12.08 -3.91
CA ALA A 176 1.33 -11.52 -5.17
C ALA A 176 0.69 -12.53 -6.12
N LEU A 177 1.25 -13.75 -6.21
CA LEU A 177 0.75 -14.76 -7.16
C LEU A 177 -0.74 -15.10 -7.00
N PRO A 178 -1.31 -15.23 -5.78
CA PRO A 178 -2.73 -15.47 -5.61
C PRO A 178 -3.64 -14.32 -6.08
N LEU A 179 -3.08 -13.13 -6.35
CA LEU A 179 -3.81 -11.97 -6.85
C LEU A 179 -3.89 -11.96 -8.37
N LEU A 180 -2.98 -12.66 -9.03
CA LEU A 180 -2.95 -12.75 -10.50
C LEU A 180 -4.19 -13.49 -11.01
N ALA A 181 -4.83 -12.91 -12.00
CA ALA A 181 -5.99 -13.52 -12.63
C ALA A 181 -5.57 -14.79 -13.41
N GLU A 182 -6.49 -15.73 -13.59
CA GLU A 182 -6.26 -16.93 -14.35
C GLU A 182 -5.81 -16.60 -15.79
N GLY A 183 -4.73 -17.24 -16.22
CA GLY A 183 -4.10 -16.99 -17.53
C GLY A 183 -3.24 -15.73 -17.60
N GLY A 184 -3.13 -14.99 -16.50
CA GLY A 184 -2.27 -13.82 -16.38
C GLY A 184 -0.79 -14.15 -16.50
N ARG A 185 0.06 -13.11 -16.48
CA ARG A 185 1.51 -13.22 -16.65
C ARG A 185 2.29 -12.46 -15.59
N VAL A 186 3.54 -12.86 -15.43
CA VAL A 186 4.51 -12.23 -14.52
C VAL A 186 5.72 -11.75 -15.31
N THR A 187 6.16 -10.51 -15.10
CA THR A 187 7.50 -10.06 -15.49
C THR A 187 8.41 -10.06 -14.27
N VAL A 188 9.49 -10.82 -14.33
CA VAL A 188 10.49 -10.89 -13.26
C VAL A 188 11.56 -9.85 -13.52
N LEU A 189 11.63 -8.82 -12.68
CA LEU A 189 12.56 -7.69 -12.80
C LEU A 189 13.74 -7.87 -11.85
N THR A 190 14.96 -7.89 -12.37
CA THR A 190 16.21 -7.85 -11.59
C THR A 190 17.02 -6.63 -11.99
N VAL A 191 17.39 -5.80 -11.02
CA VAL A 191 18.26 -4.64 -11.27
C VAL A 191 19.72 -5.10 -11.23
N ARG A 192 20.46 -4.84 -12.30
CA ARG A 192 21.91 -5.02 -12.33
C ARG A 192 22.59 -3.78 -11.76
N ASP A 193 23.39 -4.00 -10.74
CA ASP A 193 24.38 -3.02 -10.28
C ASP A 193 25.72 -3.27 -11.01
N GLU A 194 26.63 -2.27 -11.02
CA GLU A 194 27.97 -2.37 -11.63
C GLU A 194 28.81 -3.52 -11.03
N LYS A 195 28.47 -4.01 -9.85
CA LYS A 195 29.07 -5.22 -9.29
C LYS A 195 28.34 -6.47 -9.78
N PRO A 196 29.04 -7.44 -10.37
CA PRO A 196 28.41 -8.69 -10.77
C PRO A 196 27.80 -9.36 -9.54
N LEU A 197 26.47 -9.39 -9.48
CA LEU A 197 25.78 -10.25 -8.53
C LEU A 197 26.21 -11.69 -8.85
N ALA A 198 26.66 -12.42 -7.84
CA ALA A 198 26.94 -13.83 -7.98
C ALA A 198 25.64 -14.54 -8.40
N GLY A 199 25.46 -14.77 -9.71
CA GLY A 199 24.31 -15.44 -10.27
C GLY A 199 23.71 -14.70 -11.46
N ALA A 200 24.39 -14.75 -12.60
CA ALA A 200 23.98 -14.14 -13.88
C ALA A 200 22.69 -14.73 -14.49
N ALA A 201 21.65 -15.03 -13.73
CA ALA A 201 20.40 -15.56 -14.26
C ALA A 201 19.25 -15.55 -13.22
N LEU A 202 19.26 -14.69 -12.20
CA LEU A 202 18.26 -14.71 -11.12
C LEU A 202 16.84 -14.59 -11.66
N ALA A 203 16.59 -13.63 -12.56
CA ALA A 203 15.28 -13.48 -13.19
C ALA A 203 14.88 -14.69 -14.01
N SER A 204 15.80 -15.23 -14.80
CA SER A 204 15.56 -16.41 -15.65
C SER A 204 15.28 -17.69 -14.84
N LEU A 205 15.98 -17.88 -13.73
CA LEU A 205 15.74 -19.01 -12.83
C LEU A 205 14.34 -18.94 -12.21
N LEU A 206 13.92 -17.76 -11.76
CA LEU A 206 12.58 -17.59 -11.23
C LEU A 206 11.52 -17.76 -12.33
N ALA A 207 11.71 -17.13 -13.49
CA ALA A 207 10.77 -17.27 -14.62
C ALA A 207 10.58 -18.74 -15.01
N SER A 208 11.66 -19.51 -15.16
CA SER A 208 11.57 -20.94 -15.46
C SER A 208 10.87 -21.74 -14.36
N SER A 209 11.05 -21.36 -13.09
CA SER A 209 10.33 -21.98 -11.97
C SER A 209 8.82 -21.69 -12.03
N LEU A 210 8.43 -20.47 -12.40
CA LEU A 210 7.03 -20.06 -12.55
C LEU A 210 6.37 -20.78 -13.74
N GLU A 211 7.05 -20.90 -14.86
CA GLU A 211 6.58 -21.63 -16.04
C GLU A 211 6.28 -23.10 -15.73
N LYS A 212 7.16 -23.76 -14.97
CA LYS A 212 6.93 -25.14 -14.51
C LYS A 212 5.69 -25.27 -13.61
N ARG A 213 5.25 -24.18 -13.01
CA ARG A 213 4.02 -24.10 -12.21
C ARG A 213 2.80 -23.65 -13.02
N GLY A 214 2.95 -23.49 -14.36
CA GLY A 214 1.87 -23.07 -15.25
C GLY A 214 1.62 -21.55 -15.29
N VAL A 215 2.51 -20.75 -14.71
CA VAL A 215 2.42 -19.29 -14.75
C VAL A 215 3.29 -18.77 -15.89
N LYS A 216 2.71 -18.01 -16.82
CA LYS A 216 3.48 -17.34 -17.89
C LYS A 216 4.43 -16.33 -17.25
N ALA A 217 5.72 -16.49 -17.45
CA ALA A 217 6.73 -15.63 -16.85
C ALA A 217 7.78 -15.18 -17.86
N HIS A 218 8.18 -13.90 -17.77
CA HIS A 218 9.21 -13.31 -18.60
C HIS A 218 10.29 -12.66 -17.72
N PRO A 219 11.57 -13.03 -17.88
CA PRO A 219 12.66 -12.41 -17.15
C PRO A 219 13.10 -11.12 -17.84
N PHE A 220 13.38 -10.09 -17.05
CA PHE A 220 13.93 -8.82 -17.52
C PHE A 220 15.03 -8.31 -16.58
N GLU A 221 16.18 -7.95 -17.12
CA GLU A 221 17.29 -7.38 -16.38
C GLU A 221 17.43 -5.89 -16.69
N ILE A 222 17.38 -5.08 -15.65
CA ILE A 222 17.39 -3.62 -15.73
C ILE A 222 18.82 -3.11 -15.48
N ALA A 223 19.36 -2.32 -16.40
CA ALA A 223 20.54 -1.51 -16.12
C ALA A 223 20.15 -0.29 -15.28
N LEU A 224 20.75 -0.11 -14.10
CA LEU A 224 20.35 0.94 -13.17
C LEU A 224 20.62 2.35 -13.74
N GLY A 225 21.81 2.59 -14.30
CA GLY A 225 22.24 3.92 -14.74
C GLY A 225 22.25 4.91 -13.59
N GLU A 226 21.80 6.13 -13.85
CA GLU A 226 21.71 7.21 -12.83
C GLU A 226 20.41 7.19 -12.01
N ARG A 227 19.51 6.24 -12.27
CA ARG A 227 18.21 6.11 -11.58
C ARG A 227 18.36 5.47 -10.22
N THR A 228 17.42 5.75 -9.34
CA THR A 228 17.24 4.93 -8.14
C THR A 228 16.66 3.55 -8.52
N ILE A 229 16.86 2.55 -7.67
CA ILE A 229 16.29 1.20 -7.88
C ILE A 229 14.77 1.26 -8.03
N ALA A 230 14.13 2.09 -7.22
CA ALA A 230 12.68 2.24 -7.24
C ALA A 230 12.15 2.87 -8.53
N GLU A 231 12.82 3.90 -9.03
CA GLU A 231 12.48 4.49 -10.34
C GLU A 231 12.66 3.46 -11.45
N ALA A 232 13.82 2.79 -11.48
CA ALA A 232 14.13 1.80 -12.51
C ALA A 232 13.12 0.64 -12.54
N LEU A 233 12.70 0.13 -11.36
CA LEU A 233 11.70 -0.92 -11.24
C LEU A 233 10.32 -0.47 -11.71
N GLN A 234 9.86 0.71 -11.27
CA GLN A 234 8.54 1.22 -11.65
C GLN A 234 8.47 1.58 -13.15
N GLU A 235 9.51 2.22 -13.68
CA GLU A 235 9.58 2.54 -15.10
C GLU A 235 9.53 1.28 -15.95
N GLN A 236 10.35 0.29 -15.62
CA GLN A 236 10.35 -0.95 -16.38
C GLN A 236 9.04 -1.71 -16.23
N ALA A 237 8.44 -1.75 -15.03
CA ALA A 237 7.12 -2.36 -14.84
C ALA A 237 6.06 -1.72 -15.74
N LEU A 238 6.07 -0.38 -15.84
CA LEU A 238 5.16 0.36 -16.72
C LEU A 238 5.44 0.11 -18.21
N VAL A 239 6.71 0.06 -18.62
CA VAL A 239 7.09 -0.26 -20.01
C VAL A 239 6.63 -1.65 -20.41
N GLU A 240 6.75 -2.63 -19.52
CA GLU A 240 6.25 -4.00 -19.73
C GLU A 240 4.71 -4.07 -19.69
N GLY A 241 4.03 -3.00 -19.27
CA GLY A 241 2.58 -2.95 -19.13
C GLY A 241 2.06 -3.67 -17.89
N ALA A 242 2.87 -3.80 -16.84
CA ALA A 242 2.40 -4.36 -15.58
C ALA A 242 1.39 -3.44 -14.91
N GLN A 243 0.40 -4.04 -14.28
CA GLN A 243 -0.68 -3.35 -13.57
C GLN A 243 -0.37 -3.19 -12.08
N MET A 244 0.58 -3.97 -11.57
CA MET A 244 1.08 -3.91 -10.19
C MET A 244 2.55 -4.34 -10.17
N LEU A 245 3.35 -3.68 -9.33
CA LEU A 245 4.69 -4.13 -8.95
C LEU A 245 4.61 -4.80 -7.58
N ALA A 246 5.18 -5.99 -7.43
CA ALA A 246 5.32 -6.63 -6.12
C ALA A 246 6.80 -6.69 -5.73
N MET A 247 7.10 -6.32 -4.48
CA MET A 247 8.46 -6.30 -3.97
C MET A 247 8.53 -6.55 -2.48
N GLY A 248 9.65 -7.09 -2.02
CA GLY A 248 9.92 -7.24 -0.60
C GLY A 248 10.16 -5.89 0.07
N GLY A 249 9.55 -5.67 1.22
CA GLY A 249 9.89 -4.58 2.11
C GLY A 249 11.07 -4.99 3.02
N PHE A 250 12.18 -4.24 3.02
CA PHE A 250 13.31 -4.43 3.94
C PHE A 250 14.03 -5.80 3.95
N GLY A 251 14.56 -6.25 2.82
CA GLY A 251 15.45 -7.42 2.78
C GLY A 251 16.92 -7.10 2.93
N HIS A 252 17.37 -6.00 2.35
CA HIS A 252 18.75 -5.49 2.41
C HIS A 252 18.74 -3.96 2.35
N SER A 253 19.85 -3.34 2.79
CA SER A 253 20.03 -1.89 2.90
C SER A 253 19.66 -1.07 1.65
N ARG A 254 19.59 -1.69 0.48
CA ARG A 254 19.27 -1.03 -0.80
C ARG A 254 17.78 -0.85 -1.07
N ILE A 255 16.92 -1.70 -0.50
CA ILE A 255 15.46 -1.56 -0.58
C ILE A 255 14.96 -0.67 0.58
N ARG A 256 15.76 -0.51 1.63
CA ARG A 256 15.54 0.46 2.68
C ARG A 256 15.39 1.89 2.15
N ASP A 257 16.05 2.20 1.04
CA ASP A 257 15.94 3.48 0.35
C ASP A 257 14.58 3.68 -0.32
N PHE A 258 13.84 2.60 -0.60
CA PHE A 258 12.49 2.68 -1.15
C PHE A 258 11.44 3.10 -0.12
N VAL A 259 11.62 2.76 1.13
CA VAL A 259 10.57 2.97 2.15
C VAL A 259 10.93 3.98 3.24
N LEU A 260 12.20 4.14 3.68
CA LEU A 260 12.52 4.90 4.89
C LEU A 260 13.98 5.40 4.98
N GLY A 261 14.57 5.94 3.97
CA GLY A 261 15.86 6.62 4.11
C GLY A 261 15.68 8.09 4.45
N GLY A 262 16.25 8.58 5.55
CA GLY A 262 16.21 10.00 5.95
C GLY A 262 16.83 11.01 4.96
N ALA A 263 17.32 10.54 3.83
CA ALA A 263 17.71 11.33 2.66
C ALA A 263 16.79 11.07 1.45
N THR A 264 15.79 10.18 1.55
CA THR A 264 14.99 9.65 0.43
C THR A 264 13.54 10.07 0.51
N THR A 265 13.28 11.34 0.75
CA THR A 265 12.03 12.02 0.37
C THR A 265 11.68 11.82 -1.12
N GLY A 266 12.56 11.18 -1.89
CA GLY A 266 12.39 11.00 -3.34
C GLY A 266 11.63 9.77 -3.79
N VAL A 267 11.49 8.73 -2.96
CA VAL A 267 10.99 7.43 -3.42
C VAL A 267 9.50 7.27 -3.29
N PHE A 268 8.90 7.71 -2.18
CA PHE A 268 7.45 7.92 -2.14
C PHE A 268 7.03 9.17 -2.93
N ALA A 269 7.99 9.94 -3.43
CA ALA A 269 7.72 11.13 -4.22
C ALA A 269 6.97 10.82 -5.52
N GLU A 270 7.11 9.62 -6.08
CA GLU A 270 6.45 9.23 -7.32
C GLU A 270 6.09 7.74 -7.32
N LEU A 271 5.00 7.40 -6.65
CA LEU A 271 4.38 6.09 -6.89
C LEU A 271 3.56 6.18 -8.19
N ARG A 272 3.96 5.44 -9.22
CA ARG A 272 3.40 5.55 -10.59
C ARG A 272 2.41 4.43 -10.93
N LEU A 273 2.42 3.35 -10.16
CA LEU A 273 1.52 2.20 -10.30
C LEU A 273 1.29 1.57 -8.92
N PRO A 274 0.26 0.72 -8.75
CA PRO A 274 0.07 -0.02 -7.51
C PRO A 274 1.30 -0.84 -7.14
N VAL A 275 1.74 -0.78 -5.87
CA VAL A 275 2.89 -1.53 -5.36
C VAL A 275 2.50 -2.38 -4.17
N LEU A 276 2.68 -3.70 -4.28
CA LEU A 276 2.55 -4.63 -3.18
C LEU A 276 3.87 -4.73 -2.43
N LEU A 277 3.80 -4.52 -1.12
CA LEU A 277 4.91 -4.67 -0.19
C LEU A 277 4.65 -5.84 0.76
N SER A 278 5.64 -6.72 0.92
CA SER A 278 5.63 -7.80 1.92
C SER A 278 6.88 -7.75 2.78
N HIS A 279 6.70 -7.92 4.09
CA HIS A 279 7.79 -7.88 5.07
C HIS A 279 7.89 -9.20 5.85
#